data_ecda5e830c8ea40bf3a66a82a9b1386b
#
_entry.id   ecda5e830c8ea40bf3a66a82a9b1386b
#
_cell.length_a   1.000
_cell.length_b   1.000
_cell.length_c   1.000
_cell.angle_alpha   90.00
_cell.angle_beta   90.00
_cell.angle_gamma   90.00
#
_symmetry.space_group_name_H-M   'P 1'
#
loop_
_entity.id
_entity.type
_entity.pdbx_description
1 polymer ?
#
loop_
_entity_poly.entity_id
_entity_poly.type
_entity_poly.pdbx_seq_one_letter_code
_entity_poly.pdbx_strand_id
1 'polypeptide(L)'
;MLIPARLKQNDEIRIIAPSRTLDCVGGFAANQTAQEKLTQLGFKVTFGNYVSGMTLDGTNSISERIDDIHTAFSDPNVKAIQTVIGGFTSNELLPYLDFDLIANNPKNICGFSDFTALANAITAKTGLVTYYGPAYITLKMLDKAGAYQDNAFIQALTQKHYELRPSQTWSSDEWFLSDSKRTFYPTAWKVYTSGRVHGQTVGGNVNTLFLLAGTPYQPDFEDKIILLEFADDGETWLDFSRLLAQVLQLAKRPRALLLGR
;
A
#
# COMPACT_ATOMS: atom_id res chain seq x y z
N MET A 1 -1.35 9.86 17.02
CA MET A 1 -1.77 8.98 15.92
C MET A 1 -3.15 9.42 15.46
N LEU A 2 -3.30 9.76 14.20
CA LEU A 2 -4.56 10.14 13.55
C LEU A 2 -5.16 8.92 12.88
N ILE A 3 -6.33 8.49 13.34
CA ILE A 3 -7.05 7.35 12.76
C ILE A 3 -8.18 7.91 11.89
N PRO A 4 -8.18 7.65 10.57
CA PRO A 4 -9.24 8.14 9.69
C PRO A 4 -10.60 7.56 10.08
N ALA A 5 -11.67 8.23 9.66
CA ALA A 5 -13.02 7.70 9.81
C ALA A 5 -13.18 6.42 8.99
N ARG A 6 -13.93 5.46 9.54
CA ARG A 6 -14.23 4.22 8.82
C ARG A 6 -15.17 4.46 7.67
N LEU A 7 -14.93 3.68 6.60
CA LEU A 7 -15.78 3.73 5.44
C LEU A 7 -17.17 3.16 5.73
N LYS A 8 -18.13 3.77 5.10
CA LYS A 8 -19.55 3.39 5.08
C LYS A 8 -19.99 3.10 3.66
N GLN A 9 -21.14 2.50 3.53
CA GLN A 9 -21.80 2.31 2.24
C GLN A 9 -21.93 3.65 1.51
N ASN A 10 -21.63 3.67 0.21
CA ASN A 10 -21.62 4.82 -0.68
C ASN A 10 -20.51 5.86 -0.44
N ASP A 11 -19.58 5.61 0.46
CA ASP A 11 -18.39 6.45 0.60
C ASP A 11 -17.54 6.42 -0.69
N GLU A 12 -16.93 7.54 -1.00
CA GLU A 12 -16.10 7.69 -2.19
C GLU A 12 -14.66 7.24 -1.93
N ILE A 13 -14.19 6.35 -2.81
CA ILE A 13 -12.78 5.95 -2.93
C ILE A 13 -12.22 6.61 -4.19
N ARG A 14 -11.21 7.48 -4.02
CA ARG A 14 -10.48 8.13 -5.11
C ARG A 14 -9.25 7.31 -5.48
N ILE A 15 -9.17 6.92 -6.75
CA ILE A 15 -8.01 6.22 -7.29
C ILE A 15 -7.00 7.24 -7.80
N ILE A 16 -5.73 7.14 -7.38
CA ILE A 16 -4.65 8.03 -7.79
C ILE A 16 -3.42 7.23 -8.25
N ALA A 17 -2.56 7.83 -9.05
CA ALA A 17 -1.35 7.22 -9.56
C ALA A 17 -0.08 7.96 -9.06
N PRO A 18 0.32 7.76 -7.79
CA PRO A 18 1.51 8.44 -7.25
C PRO A 18 2.83 7.90 -7.81
N SER A 19 2.79 6.77 -8.52
CA SER A 19 3.90 6.15 -9.23
C SER A 19 3.44 5.75 -10.63
N ARG A 20 3.45 4.46 -11.00
CA ARG A 20 2.97 4.04 -12.33
C ARG A 20 1.50 4.36 -12.54
N THR A 21 1.18 4.80 -13.75
CA THR A 21 -0.18 5.16 -14.15
C THR A 21 -1.02 3.94 -14.54
N LEU A 22 -2.30 4.16 -14.73
CA LEU A 22 -3.24 3.14 -15.18
C LEU A 22 -2.89 2.61 -16.58
N ASP A 23 -2.32 3.47 -17.44
CA ASP A 23 -1.93 3.09 -18.80
C ASP A 23 -0.80 2.06 -18.83
N CYS A 24 0.10 2.09 -17.83
CA CYS A 24 1.13 1.07 -17.66
C CYS A 24 0.58 -0.34 -17.44
N VAL A 25 -0.68 -0.45 -17.02
CA VAL A 25 -1.35 -1.71 -16.64
C VAL A 25 -2.60 -1.97 -17.48
N GLY A 26 -2.63 -1.43 -18.71
CA GLY A 26 -3.67 -1.69 -19.70
C GLY A 26 -4.85 -0.70 -19.68
N GLY A 27 -4.75 0.40 -18.94
CA GLY A 27 -5.75 1.46 -18.93
C GLY A 27 -7.07 1.06 -18.25
N PHE A 28 -8.11 1.87 -18.44
CA PHE A 28 -9.42 1.64 -17.83
C PHE A 28 -10.06 0.33 -18.26
N ALA A 29 -9.99 -0.02 -19.54
CA ALA A 29 -10.64 -1.22 -20.08
C ALA A 29 -10.11 -2.51 -19.42
N ALA A 30 -8.80 -2.65 -19.26
CA ALA A 30 -8.18 -3.82 -18.64
C ALA A 30 -8.42 -3.90 -17.13
N ASN A 31 -8.91 -2.84 -16.51
CA ASN A 31 -9.10 -2.74 -15.07
C ASN A 31 -10.55 -2.46 -14.66
N GLN A 32 -11.49 -2.58 -15.58
CA GLN A 32 -12.92 -2.40 -15.32
C GLN A 32 -13.43 -3.31 -14.20
N THR A 33 -12.98 -4.56 -14.15
CA THR A 33 -13.35 -5.53 -13.11
C THR A 33 -12.98 -5.03 -11.69
N ALA A 34 -11.89 -4.29 -11.54
CA ALA A 34 -11.52 -3.71 -10.24
C ALA A 34 -12.51 -2.61 -9.81
N GLN A 35 -12.93 -1.77 -10.75
CA GLN A 35 -13.96 -0.74 -10.50
C GLN A 35 -15.31 -1.36 -10.17
N GLU A 36 -15.74 -2.36 -10.94
CA GLU A 36 -16.98 -3.09 -10.69
C GLU A 36 -16.99 -3.74 -9.31
N LYS A 37 -15.85 -4.36 -8.91
CA LYS A 37 -15.71 -4.98 -7.59
C LYS A 37 -15.85 -3.95 -6.46
N LEU A 38 -15.16 -2.82 -6.51
CA LEU A 38 -15.32 -1.77 -5.50
C LEU A 38 -16.77 -1.26 -5.44
N THR A 39 -17.43 -1.13 -6.60
CA THR A 39 -18.84 -0.74 -6.67
C THR A 39 -19.75 -1.81 -6.05
N GLN A 40 -19.50 -3.10 -6.31
CA GLN A 40 -20.24 -4.20 -5.70
C GLN A 40 -20.00 -4.29 -4.18
N LEU A 41 -18.82 -3.92 -3.71
CA LEU A 41 -18.51 -3.79 -2.29
C LEU A 41 -19.18 -2.56 -1.64
N GLY A 42 -19.83 -1.73 -2.45
CA GLY A 42 -20.70 -0.65 -2.02
C GLY A 42 -20.03 0.72 -1.97
N PHE A 43 -18.96 0.94 -2.68
CA PHE A 43 -18.26 2.22 -2.72
C PHE A 43 -18.48 2.94 -4.04
N LYS A 44 -18.48 4.28 -3.98
CA LYS A 44 -18.39 5.12 -5.16
C LYS A 44 -16.91 5.22 -5.57
N VAL A 45 -16.60 4.91 -6.83
CA VAL A 45 -15.23 4.98 -7.35
C VAL A 45 -15.07 6.20 -8.22
N THR A 46 -14.07 7.01 -7.93
CA THR A 46 -13.65 8.14 -8.76
C THR A 46 -12.15 8.07 -9.02
N PHE A 47 -11.67 8.85 -9.96
CA PHE A 47 -10.28 8.84 -10.37
C PHE A 47 -9.70 10.26 -10.27
N GLY A 48 -8.43 10.35 -9.93
CA GLY A 48 -7.66 11.58 -10.04
C GLY A 48 -7.54 12.00 -11.51
N ASN A 49 -7.23 13.25 -11.74
CA ASN A 49 -7.11 13.81 -13.09
C ASN A 49 -5.97 13.20 -13.89
N TYR A 50 -4.95 12.72 -13.20
CA TYR A 50 -3.68 12.25 -13.76
C TYR A 50 -3.44 10.75 -13.52
N VAL A 51 -4.48 9.94 -13.39
CA VAL A 51 -4.32 8.47 -13.26
C VAL A 51 -3.87 7.81 -14.56
N SER A 52 -4.13 8.44 -15.71
CA SER A 52 -3.74 8.03 -17.06
C SER A 52 -2.65 8.93 -17.62
N GLY A 53 -2.09 8.55 -18.77
CA GLY A 53 -0.93 9.21 -19.35
C GLY A 53 0.36 8.68 -18.73
N MET A 54 1.48 8.92 -19.37
CA MET A 54 2.79 8.54 -18.85
C MET A 54 3.93 9.20 -19.60
N THR A 55 5.03 9.42 -18.89
CA THR A 55 6.33 9.72 -19.45
C THR A 55 7.05 8.42 -19.87
N LEU A 56 8.33 8.49 -20.22
CA LEU A 56 9.11 7.31 -20.63
C LEU A 56 9.27 6.28 -19.49
N ASP A 57 9.22 6.72 -18.25
CA ASP A 57 9.34 5.88 -17.04
C ASP A 57 7.98 5.38 -16.53
N GLY A 58 6.91 5.61 -17.26
CA GLY A 58 5.58 5.10 -16.94
C GLY A 58 4.85 5.88 -15.84
N THR A 59 5.27 7.12 -15.55
CA THR A 59 4.65 7.99 -14.54
C THR A 59 4.15 9.28 -15.19
N ASN A 60 3.46 10.10 -14.42
CA ASN A 60 3.20 11.50 -14.77
C ASN A 60 4.22 12.40 -14.05
N SER A 61 4.23 13.69 -14.38
CA SER A 61 5.12 14.66 -13.72
C SER A 61 4.89 14.73 -12.22
N ILE A 62 5.90 15.15 -11.46
CA ILE A 62 5.79 15.33 -10.01
C ILE A 62 4.61 16.24 -9.66
N SER A 63 4.46 17.35 -10.38
CA SER A 63 3.37 18.33 -10.12
C SER A 63 1.98 17.72 -10.31
N GLU A 64 1.77 16.92 -11.35
CA GLU A 64 0.49 16.25 -11.63
C GLU A 64 0.16 15.21 -10.57
N ARG A 65 1.13 14.39 -10.16
CA ARG A 65 0.96 13.40 -9.10
C ARG A 65 0.67 14.05 -7.75
N ILE A 66 1.32 15.17 -7.43
CA ILE A 66 1.08 15.95 -6.21
C ILE A 66 -0.30 16.59 -6.22
N ASP A 67 -0.74 17.15 -7.37
CA ASP A 67 -2.07 17.73 -7.52
C ASP A 67 -3.17 16.70 -7.24
N ASP A 68 -3.05 15.49 -7.79
CA ASP A 68 -3.99 14.40 -7.52
C ASP A 68 -4.02 14.01 -6.03
N ILE A 69 -2.86 13.92 -5.37
CA ILE A 69 -2.79 13.62 -3.93
C ILE A 69 -3.47 14.72 -3.12
N HIS A 70 -3.08 15.98 -3.33
CA HIS A 70 -3.61 17.10 -2.57
C HIS A 70 -5.11 17.31 -2.81
N THR A 71 -5.56 17.18 -4.05
CA THR A 71 -6.99 17.25 -4.39
C THR A 71 -7.76 16.12 -3.72
N ALA A 72 -7.25 14.89 -3.74
CA ALA A 72 -7.89 13.77 -3.07
C ALA A 72 -7.99 13.97 -1.55
N PHE A 73 -6.98 14.54 -0.91
CA PHE A 73 -7.03 14.84 0.52
C PHE A 73 -7.94 16.04 0.85
N SER A 74 -7.98 17.08 0.02
CA SER A 74 -8.79 18.28 0.28
C SER A 74 -10.28 18.10 -0.03
N ASP A 75 -10.66 17.22 -0.97
CA ASP A 75 -12.06 17.01 -1.36
C ASP A 75 -12.86 16.36 -0.20
N PRO A 76 -13.86 17.04 0.39
CA PRO A 76 -14.62 16.51 1.53
C PRO A 76 -15.49 15.30 1.18
N ASN A 77 -15.76 15.03 -0.11
CA ASN A 77 -16.52 13.86 -0.54
C ASN A 77 -15.67 12.59 -0.51
N VAL A 78 -14.39 12.70 -0.80
CA VAL A 78 -13.44 11.57 -0.78
C VAL A 78 -13.24 11.09 0.66
N LYS A 79 -13.45 9.80 0.92
CA LYS A 79 -13.28 9.17 2.24
C LYS A 79 -12.09 8.20 2.27
N ALA A 80 -11.72 7.68 1.11
CA ALA A 80 -10.51 6.88 0.96
C ALA A 80 -9.79 7.21 -0.34
N ILE A 81 -8.49 6.96 -0.33
CA ILE A 81 -7.58 7.11 -1.44
C ILE A 81 -6.91 5.77 -1.68
N GLN A 82 -6.88 5.30 -2.92
CA GLN A 82 -6.23 4.05 -3.27
C GLN A 82 -5.29 4.26 -4.46
N THR A 83 -4.09 3.69 -4.35
CA THR A 83 -3.12 3.79 -5.45
C THR A 83 -3.46 2.82 -6.57
N VAL A 84 -3.21 3.22 -7.83
CA VAL A 84 -3.38 2.34 -9.00
C VAL A 84 -2.55 1.08 -8.86
N ILE A 85 -1.24 1.26 -8.69
CA ILE A 85 -0.22 0.21 -8.57
C ILE A 85 1.03 0.82 -7.90
N GLY A 86 2.03 0.02 -7.61
CA GLY A 86 3.36 0.46 -7.25
C GLY A 86 4.17 1.03 -8.41
N GLY A 87 5.48 0.96 -8.31
CA GLY A 87 6.46 1.46 -9.28
C GLY A 87 7.79 1.72 -8.59
N PHE A 88 8.45 2.86 -8.92
CA PHE A 88 9.79 3.17 -8.42
C PHE A 88 9.99 4.65 -8.05
N THR A 89 8.99 5.51 -8.17
CA THR A 89 9.16 6.96 -8.19
C THR A 89 8.35 7.73 -7.14
N SER A 90 7.64 7.03 -6.24
CA SER A 90 6.80 7.71 -5.24
C SER A 90 7.60 8.51 -4.21
N ASN A 91 8.86 8.13 -3.96
CA ASN A 91 9.74 8.86 -3.07
C ASN A 91 10.12 10.26 -3.59
N GLU A 92 10.06 10.50 -4.91
CA GLU A 92 10.28 11.82 -5.51
C GLU A 92 9.28 12.87 -5.05
N LEU A 93 8.09 12.42 -4.64
CA LEU A 93 6.98 13.29 -4.24
C LEU A 93 7.16 13.88 -2.85
N LEU A 94 7.94 13.23 -1.99
CA LEU A 94 8.01 13.54 -0.56
C LEU A 94 8.36 15.00 -0.24
N PRO A 95 9.30 15.68 -0.97
CA PRO A 95 9.62 17.08 -0.72
C PRO A 95 8.50 18.08 -1.08
N TYR A 96 7.51 17.63 -1.86
CA TYR A 96 6.44 18.48 -2.39
C TYR A 96 5.09 18.23 -1.72
N LEU A 97 5.00 17.22 -0.82
CA LEU A 97 3.78 16.94 -0.08
C LEU A 97 3.47 18.01 0.97
N ASP A 98 2.25 18.51 0.94
CA ASP A 98 1.70 19.33 2.02
C ASP A 98 1.21 18.41 3.16
N PHE A 99 2.10 18.16 4.12
CA PHE A 99 1.78 17.31 5.27
C PHE A 99 0.76 17.96 6.22
N ASP A 100 0.67 19.30 6.26
CA ASP A 100 -0.32 20.00 7.06
C ASP A 100 -1.73 19.82 6.45
N LEU A 101 -1.85 19.93 5.13
CA LEU A 101 -3.09 19.61 4.41
C LEU A 101 -3.53 18.17 4.71
N ILE A 102 -2.61 17.21 4.64
CA ILE A 102 -2.90 15.80 4.91
C ILE A 102 -3.35 15.59 6.37
N ALA A 103 -2.64 16.20 7.33
CA ALA A 103 -2.97 16.11 8.75
C ALA A 103 -4.35 16.72 9.09
N ASN A 104 -4.71 17.81 8.43
CA ASN A 104 -5.98 18.50 8.62
C ASN A 104 -7.16 17.82 7.92
N ASN A 105 -6.90 16.89 6.98
CA ASN A 105 -7.92 16.15 6.22
C ASN A 105 -7.66 14.63 6.29
N PRO A 106 -7.68 14.00 7.47
CA PRO A 106 -7.30 12.61 7.63
C PRO A 106 -8.25 11.67 6.87
N LYS A 107 -7.70 10.92 5.91
CA LYS A 107 -8.42 9.94 5.08
C LYS A 107 -7.73 8.58 5.10
N ASN A 108 -8.51 7.53 4.82
CA ASN A 108 -7.93 6.23 4.56
C ASN A 108 -7.10 6.29 3.28
N ILE A 109 -5.83 5.92 3.34
CA ILE A 109 -4.99 5.80 2.14
C ILE A 109 -4.36 4.41 2.10
N CYS A 110 -4.49 3.72 0.98
CA CYS A 110 -4.11 2.32 0.81
C CYS A 110 -3.32 2.10 -0.48
N GLY A 111 -2.31 1.23 -0.37
CA GLY A 111 -1.47 0.78 -1.47
C GLY A 111 -0.38 -0.17 -0.96
N PHE A 112 0.48 -0.65 -1.84
CA PHE A 112 1.61 -1.51 -1.48
C PHE A 112 2.84 -1.24 -2.37
N SER A 113 3.91 -2.01 -2.18
CA SER A 113 5.15 -1.89 -2.97
C SER A 113 5.76 -0.48 -2.84
N ASP A 114 5.93 0.26 -3.93
CA ASP A 114 6.48 1.62 -3.95
C ASP A 114 5.69 2.62 -3.06
N PHE A 115 4.41 2.37 -2.82
CA PHE A 115 3.60 3.15 -1.87
C PHE A 115 4.20 3.18 -0.45
N THR A 116 5.10 2.26 -0.12
CA THR A 116 5.83 2.22 1.16
C THR A 116 6.47 3.56 1.49
N ALA A 117 7.03 4.27 0.50
CA ALA A 117 7.66 5.57 0.73
C ALA A 117 6.64 6.59 1.22
N LEU A 118 5.51 6.72 0.52
CA LEU A 118 4.43 7.64 0.89
C LEU A 118 3.79 7.26 2.23
N ALA A 119 3.47 5.98 2.43
CA ALA A 119 2.82 5.50 3.64
C ALA A 119 3.63 5.84 4.90
N ASN A 120 4.92 5.51 4.89
CA ASN A 120 5.78 5.75 6.06
C ASN A 120 6.08 7.24 6.25
N ALA A 121 6.29 8.01 5.17
CA ALA A 121 6.52 9.45 5.25
C ALA A 121 5.29 10.19 5.80
N ILE A 122 4.10 9.87 5.30
CA ILE A 122 2.83 10.45 5.78
C ILE A 122 2.66 10.12 7.27
N THR A 123 2.84 8.85 7.66
CA THR A 123 2.71 8.46 9.07
C THR A 123 3.74 9.15 9.94
N ALA A 124 5.00 9.24 9.51
CA ALA A 124 6.08 9.88 10.27
C ALA A 124 5.84 11.38 10.48
N LYS A 125 5.33 12.09 9.46
CA LYS A 125 5.13 13.54 9.48
C LYS A 125 3.83 13.98 10.13
N THR A 126 2.76 13.20 9.97
CA THR A 126 1.41 13.61 10.38
C THR A 126 0.83 12.76 11.51
N GLY A 127 1.37 11.59 11.75
CA GLY A 127 0.77 10.59 12.63
C GLY A 127 -0.46 9.91 12.04
N LEU A 128 -0.80 10.14 10.76
CA LEU A 128 -1.93 9.49 10.09
C LEU A 128 -1.64 7.99 9.91
N VAL A 129 -2.63 7.17 10.27
CA VAL A 129 -2.60 5.73 9.98
C VAL A 129 -2.82 5.52 8.49
N THR A 130 -1.88 4.84 7.85
CA THR A 130 -1.94 4.42 6.46
C THR A 130 -2.11 2.90 6.37
N TYR A 131 -2.58 2.39 5.24
CA TYR A 131 -2.86 0.97 5.06
C TYR A 131 -1.93 0.38 4.00
N TYR A 132 -1.09 -0.56 4.41
CA TYR A 132 -0.31 -1.37 3.48
C TYR A 132 -1.16 -2.56 3.05
N GLY A 133 -1.73 -2.47 1.85
CA GLY A 133 -2.76 -3.39 1.38
C GLY A 133 -2.91 -3.35 -0.15
N PRO A 134 -4.00 -3.89 -0.71
CA PRO A 134 -4.15 -4.00 -2.14
C PRO A 134 -4.04 -2.65 -2.86
N ALA A 135 -3.46 -2.65 -4.06
CA ALA A 135 -3.64 -1.55 -5.01
C ALA A 135 -4.91 -1.78 -5.83
N TYR A 136 -5.39 -0.73 -6.50
CA TYR A 136 -6.61 -0.78 -7.29
C TYR A 136 -6.62 -1.94 -8.30
N ILE A 137 -5.53 -2.11 -9.07
CA ILE A 137 -5.51 -3.17 -10.09
C ILE A 137 -5.51 -4.58 -9.52
N THR A 138 -5.05 -4.80 -8.28
CA THR A 138 -5.07 -6.14 -7.68
C THR A 138 -6.47 -6.59 -7.29
N LEU A 139 -7.41 -5.66 -7.18
CA LEU A 139 -8.82 -5.97 -6.93
C LEU A 139 -9.50 -6.69 -8.10
N LYS A 140 -8.89 -6.72 -9.30
CA LYS A 140 -9.41 -7.53 -10.42
C LYS A 140 -9.20 -9.04 -10.26
N MET A 141 -8.42 -9.49 -9.27
CA MET A 141 -8.30 -10.93 -8.97
C MET A 141 -9.65 -11.50 -8.54
N LEU A 142 -10.10 -12.57 -9.24
CA LEU A 142 -11.39 -13.23 -8.98
C LEU A 142 -11.24 -14.59 -8.31
N ASP A 143 -10.03 -15.05 -8.09
CA ASP A 143 -9.74 -16.32 -7.43
C ASP A 143 -9.77 -16.22 -5.89
N LYS A 144 -9.40 -17.32 -5.22
CA LYS A 144 -9.39 -17.37 -3.75
C LYS A 144 -8.40 -16.41 -3.08
N ALA A 145 -7.33 -16.00 -3.78
CA ALA A 145 -6.43 -14.98 -3.26
C ALA A 145 -7.08 -13.60 -3.31
N GLY A 146 -7.79 -13.30 -4.40
CA GLY A 146 -8.62 -12.10 -4.50
C GLY A 146 -9.71 -12.05 -3.43
N ALA A 147 -10.42 -13.14 -3.21
CA ALA A 147 -11.45 -13.21 -2.17
C ALA A 147 -10.89 -12.98 -0.75
N TYR A 148 -9.71 -13.52 -0.44
CA TYR A 148 -9.01 -13.26 0.81
C TYR A 148 -8.63 -11.78 0.95
N GLN A 149 -8.02 -11.23 -0.10
CA GLN A 149 -7.59 -9.82 -0.16
C GLN A 149 -8.77 -8.86 0.04
N ASP A 150 -9.88 -9.09 -0.68
CA ASP A 150 -11.07 -8.25 -0.62
C ASP A 150 -11.67 -8.24 0.80
N ASN A 151 -11.76 -9.41 1.43
CA ASN A 151 -12.27 -9.51 2.80
C ASN A 151 -11.38 -8.77 3.80
N ALA A 152 -10.06 -8.94 3.72
CA ALA A 152 -9.10 -8.25 4.57
C ALA A 152 -9.16 -6.72 4.38
N PHE A 153 -9.25 -6.26 3.14
CA PHE A 153 -9.35 -4.85 2.77
C PHE A 153 -10.61 -4.21 3.37
N ILE A 154 -11.77 -4.86 3.18
CA ILE A 154 -13.04 -4.34 3.72
C ILE A 154 -13.02 -4.30 5.24
N GLN A 155 -12.56 -5.37 5.90
CA GLN A 155 -12.46 -5.37 7.36
C GLN A 155 -11.59 -4.23 7.87
N ALA A 156 -10.42 -4.01 7.26
CA ALA A 156 -9.48 -2.98 7.67
C ALA A 156 -10.09 -1.56 7.57
N LEU A 157 -10.85 -1.28 6.52
CA LEU A 157 -11.38 0.05 6.26
C LEU A 157 -12.73 0.34 6.92
N THR A 158 -13.50 -0.71 7.28
CA THR A 158 -14.88 -0.55 7.79
C THR A 158 -15.04 -0.91 9.26
N GLN A 159 -14.16 -1.76 9.83
CA GLN A 159 -14.32 -2.26 11.19
C GLN A 159 -13.37 -1.57 12.18
N LYS A 160 -13.83 -1.44 13.42
CA LYS A 160 -13.01 -0.88 14.53
C LYS A 160 -11.90 -1.83 14.98
N HIS A 161 -12.22 -3.09 15.03
CA HIS A 161 -11.35 -4.18 15.40
C HIS A 161 -11.56 -5.28 14.39
N TYR A 162 -10.51 -5.81 13.87
CA TYR A 162 -10.53 -6.93 12.94
C TYR A 162 -9.34 -7.83 13.19
N GLU A 163 -9.45 -9.07 12.80
CA GLU A 163 -8.40 -10.06 12.89
C GLU A 163 -7.93 -10.44 11.49
N LEU A 164 -6.67 -10.18 11.20
CA LEU A 164 -6.04 -10.71 9.99
C LEU A 164 -5.50 -12.10 10.30
N ARG A 165 -6.08 -13.10 9.68
CA ARG A 165 -5.58 -14.48 9.70
C ARG A 165 -4.73 -14.73 8.47
N PRO A 166 -3.74 -15.64 8.55
CA PRO A 166 -2.98 -16.04 7.38
C PRO A 166 -3.90 -16.54 6.26
N SER A 167 -3.59 -16.19 5.00
CA SER A 167 -4.20 -16.87 3.88
C SER A 167 -3.89 -18.37 3.96
N GLN A 168 -4.85 -19.23 3.64
CA GLN A 168 -4.64 -20.68 3.63
C GLN A 168 -3.70 -21.14 2.52
N THR A 169 -3.61 -20.36 1.46
CA THR A 169 -2.80 -20.68 0.29
C THR A 169 -2.16 -19.43 -0.30
N TRP A 170 -1.07 -19.61 -1.02
CA TRP A 170 -0.38 -18.56 -1.76
C TRP A 170 -0.04 -19.04 -3.18
N SER A 171 0.26 -18.09 -4.07
CA SER A 171 0.74 -18.34 -5.42
C SER A 171 1.76 -17.25 -5.80
N SER A 172 2.78 -17.64 -6.55
CA SER A 172 3.72 -16.73 -7.21
C SER A 172 3.41 -16.54 -8.69
N ASP A 173 2.37 -17.20 -9.20
CA ASP A 173 2.01 -17.08 -10.61
C ASP A 173 1.46 -15.69 -10.92
N GLU A 174 1.71 -15.24 -12.13
CA GLU A 174 1.33 -13.93 -12.63
C GLU A 174 -0.20 -13.76 -12.65
N TRP A 175 -0.72 -13.14 -11.63
CA TRP A 175 -2.17 -12.95 -11.41
C TRP A 175 -2.83 -12.00 -12.42
N PHE A 176 -2.05 -11.23 -13.15
CA PHE A 176 -2.51 -10.24 -14.13
C PHE A 176 -2.70 -10.82 -15.54
N LEU A 177 -2.24 -12.03 -15.80
CA LEU A 177 -2.48 -12.75 -17.07
C LEU A 177 -3.85 -13.42 -17.01
N SER A 178 -4.74 -13.06 -17.93
CA SER A 178 -6.16 -13.41 -17.91
C SER A 178 -6.46 -14.92 -18.04
N ASP A 179 -5.57 -15.71 -18.66
CA ASP A 179 -5.84 -17.10 -19.04
C ASP A 179 -5.04 -18.14 -18.24
N SER A 180 -4.22 -17.72 -17.29
CA SER A 180 -3.39 -18.63 -16.52
C SER A 180 -4.15 -19.18 -15.30
N LYS A 181 -4.34 -20.49 -15.24
CA LYS A 181 -4.73 -21.15 -13.99
C LYS A 181 -3.56 -21.06 -13.02
N ARG A 182 -3.71 -20.24 -11.99
CA ARG A 182 -2.69 -20.10 -10.95
C ARG A 182 -2.58 -21.38 -10.12
N THR A 183 -1.36 -21.78 -9.86
CA THR A 183 -1.03 -22.86 -8.92
C THR A 183 -0.97 -22.32 -7.51
N PHE A 184 -1.67 -22.96 -6.61
CA PHE A 184 -1.72 -22.54 -5.20
C PHE A 184 -1.07 -23.58 -4.30
N TYR A 185 -0.23 -23.10 -3.42
CA TYR A 185 0.47 -23.87 -2.41
C TYR A 185 -0.08 -23.59 -1.02
N PRO A 186 -0.06 -24.56 -0.08
CA PRO A 186 -0.44 -24.30 1.30
C PRO A 186 0.47 -23.24 1.93
N THR A 187 -0.13 -22.33 2.69
CA THR A 187 0.64 -21.37 3.49
C THR A 187 1.14 -22.05 4.75
N ALA A 188 2.45 -21.93 5.02
CA ALA A 188 3.07 -22.35 6.26
C ALA A 188 3.77 -21.15 6.91
N TRP A 189 3.28 -20.74 8.08
CA TRP A 189 3.96 -19.72 8.85
C TRP A 189 5.11 -20.34 9.62
N LYS A 190 6.27 -19.69 9.54
CA LYS A 190 7.45 -20.08 10.25
C LYS A 190 7.65 -19.15 11.44
N VAL A 191 7.46 -19.68 12.63
CA VAL A 191 7.64 -18.94 13.87
C VAL A 191 9.03 -19.21 14.43
N TYR A 192 9.88 -18.18 14.47
CA TYR A 192 11.23 -18.27 15.04
C TYR A 192 11.22 -18.00 16.54
N THR A 193 10.41 -17.05 16.98
CA THR A 193 10.24 -16.72 18.39
C THR A 193 8.76 -16.56 18.67
N SER A 194 8.21 -17.41 19.55
CA SER A 194 6.81 -17.32 19.95
C SER A 194 6.58 -16.19 20.94
N GLY A 195 5.40 -15.57 20.89
CA GLY A 195 5.03 -14.51 21.81
C GLY A 195 3.76 -13.77 21.40
N ARG A 196 3.36 -12.85 22.25
CA ARG A 196 2.27 -11.91 21.99
C ARG A 196 2.78 -10.50 22.28
N VAL A 197 2.65 -9.61 21.30
CA VAL A 197 3.09 -8.23 21.41
C VAL A 197 1.96 -7.28 21.02
N HIS A 198 2.04 -6.06 21.52
CA HIS A 198 1.18 -4.94 21.13
C HIS A 198 2.07 -3.77 20.73
N GLY A 199 1.73 -3.07 19.67
CA GLY A 199 2.49 -1.91 19.21
C GLY A 199 1.95 -1.35 17.90
N GLN A 200 2.50 -0.22 17.51
CA GLN A 200 2.29 0.34 16.18
C GLN A 200 3.07 -0.47 15.16
N THR A 201 2.48 -0.64 13.97
CA THR A 201 3.17 -1.25 12.83
C THR A 201 3.89 -0.19 12.01
N VAL A 202 5.02 -0.56 11.44
CA VAL A 202 5.82 0.23 10.50
C VAL A 202 6.45 -0.71 9.49
N GLY A 203 6.66 -0.28 8.27
CA GLY A 203 7.32 -1.13 7.28
C GLY A 203 6.65 -1.12 5.90
N GLY A 204 6.73 -2.23 5.19
CA GLY A 204 6.30 -2.43 3.82
C GLY A 204 7.39 -3.07 2.98
N ASN A 205 7.51 -2.68 1.71
CA ASN A 205 8.59 -3.14 0.83
C ASN A 205 9.94 -2.62 1.35
N VAL A 206 10.87 -3.53 1.62
CA VAL A 206 12.13 -3.17 2.30
C VAL A 206 13.04 -2.29 1.43
N ASN A 207 13.05 -2.50 0.10
CA ASN A 207 13.85 -1.69 -0.82
C ASN A 207 13.35 -0.24 -0.83
N THR A 208 12.05 -0.06 -0.93
CA THR A 208 11.41 1.25 -0.90
C THR A 208 11.53 1.91 0.47
N LEU A 209 11.37 1.14 1.56
CA LEU A 209 11.53 1.64 2.92
C LEU A 209 12.95 2.18 3.15
N PHE A 210 13.95 1.52 2.58
CA PHE A 210 15.35 1.94 2.68
C PHE A 210 15.61 3.31 2.04
N LEU A 211 14.85 3.72 1.02
CA LEU A 211 14.97 5.05 0.40
C LEU A 211 14.70 6.20 1.40
N LEU A 212 14.04 5.91 2.50
CA LEU A 212 13.75 6.89 3.55
C LEU A 212 14.89 7.04 4.56
N ALA A 213 15.85 6.10 4.57
CA ALA A 213 16.92 6.07 5.56
C ALA A 213 17.77 7.34 5.53
N GLY A 214 17.89 8.01 6.69
CA GLY A 214 18.65 9.26 6.83
C GLY A 214 17.96 10.49 6.26
N THR A 215 16.75 10.37 5.74
CA THR A 215 15.94 11.51 5.28
C THR A 215 15.01 12.03 6.40
N PRO A 216 14.46 13.25 6.27
CA PRO A 216 13.45 13.77 7.20
C PRO A 216 12.13 12.97 7.22
N TYR A 217 11.97 11.99 6.34
CA TYR A 217 10.77 11.16 6.15
C TYR A 217 10.94 9.76 6.76
N GLN A 218 12.12 9.45 7.31
CA GLN A 218 12.39 8.18 7.94
C GLN A 218 11.44 7.94 9.11
N PRO A 219 10.71 6.81 9.13
CA PRO A 219 9.88 6.47 10.29
C PRO A 219 10.73 6.11 11.49
N ASP A 220 10.16 6.29 12.68
CA ASP A 220 10.71 5.74 13.90
C ASP A 220 10.39 4.25 13.99
N PHE A 221 11.43 3.41 14.14
CA PHE A 221 11.30 1.97 14.25
C PHE A 221 11.39 1.46 15.71
N GLU A 222 11.78 2.32 16.66
CA GLU A 222 11.95 1.91 18.06
C GLU A 222 10.58 1.56 18.67
N ASP A 223 10.54 0.44 19.38
CA ASP A 223 9.30 -0.08 20.00
C ASP A 223 8.13 -0.35 19.03
N LYS A 224 8.41 -0.53 17.75
CA LYS A 224 7.40 -0.86 16.73
C LYS A 224 7.35 -2.35 16.41
N ILE A 225 6.25 -2.77 15.82
CA ILE A 225 6.13 -4.04 15.11
C ILE A 225 6.53 -3.77 13.67
N ILE A 226 7.64 -4.35 13.23
CA ILE A 226 8.18 -4.14 11.88
C ILE A 226 7.62 -5.21 10.96
N LEU A 227 6.97 -4.81 9.87
CA LEU A 227 6.49 -5.68 8.81
C LEU A 227 7.30 -5.38 7.55
N LEU A 228 8.01 -6.37 7.04
CA LEU A 228 8.80 -6.25 5.81
C LEU A 228 8.34 -7.27 4.80
N GLU A 229 8.27 -6.86 3.56
CA GLU A 229 8.17 -7.75 2.40
C GLU A 229 9.28 -7.42 1.42
N PHE A 230 9.62 -8.38 0.57
CA PHE A 230 10.68 -8.27 -0.42
C PHE A 230 10.13 -8.71 -1.77
N ALA A 231 10.14 -7.83 -2.75
CA ALA A 231 9.73 -8.15 -4.09
C ALA A 231 10.86 -8.89 -4.84
N ASP A 232 10.48 -9.82 -5.71
CA ASP A 232 11.40 -10.53 -6.60
C ASP A 232 11.55 -9.72 -7.91
N ASP A 233 12.19 -8.56 -7.79
CA ASP A 233 12.42 -7.64 -8.92
C ASP A 233 13.87 -7.75 -9.45
N GLY A 234 14.46 -8.94 -9.31
CA GLY A 234 15.83 -9.23 -9.74
C GLY A 234 16.89 -9.07 -8.64
N GLU A 235 16.48 -8.71 -7.43
CA GLU A 235 17.35 -8.71 -6.27
C GLU A 235 17.49 -10.13 -5.68
N THR A 236 18.54 -10.28 -4.88
CA THR A 236 18.90 -11.55 -4.26
C THR A 236 18.56 -11.57 -2.77
N TRP A 237 18.56 -12.77 -2.16
CA TRP A 237 18.47 -12.90 -0.71
C TRP A 237 19.59 -12.18 0.04
N LEU A 238 20.74 -11.94 -0.61
CA LEU A 238 21.86 -11.15 -0.02
C LEU A 238 21.48 -9.68 0.09
N ASP A 239 20.77 -9.14 -0.89
CA ASP A 239 20.25 -7.77 -0.86
C ASP A 239 19.24 -7.61 0.25
N PHE A 240 18.29 -8.54 0.36
CA PHE A 240 17.35 -8.56 1.49
C PHE A 240 18.09 -8.62 2.86
N SER A 241 19.10 -9.46 2.98
CA SER A 241 19.86 -9.61 4.23
C SER A 241 20.56 -8.29 4.64
N ARG A 242 21.13 -7.58 3.68
CA ARG A 242 21.77 -6.27 3.92
C ARG A 242 20.78 -5.22 4.36
N LEU A 243 19.63 -5.14 3.66
CA LEU A 243 18.57 -4.20 3.98
C LEU A 243 17.92 -4.50 5.34
N LEU A 244 17.68 -5.77 5.64
CA LEU A 244 17.21 -6.20 6.95
C LEU A 244 18.17 -5.79 8.07
N ALA A 245 19.47 -6.00 7.88
CA ALA A 245 20.47 -5.58 8.84
C ALA A 245 20.42 -4.07 9.09
N GLN A 246 20.25 -3.26 8.06
CA GLN A 246 20.11 -1.82 8.17
C GLN A 246 18.85 -1.41 8.95
N VAL A 247 17.70 -2.01 8.64
CA VAL A 247 16.45 -1.75 9.36
C VAL A 247 16.60 -2.12 10.84
N LEU A 248 17.23 -3.25 11.17
CA LEU A 248 17.44 -3.67 12.55
C LEU A 248 18.40 -2.75 13.31
N GLN A 249 19.42 -2.19 12.64
CA GLN A 249 20.30 -1.18 13.23
C GLN A 249 19.55 0.11 13.56
N LEU A 250 18.65 0.55 12.67
CA LEU A 250 17.80 1.72 12.90
C LEU A 250 16.75 1.47 13.99
N ALA A 251 16.22 0.27 14.04
CA ALA A 251 15.15 -0.12 14.97
C ALA A 251 15.62 -0.26 16.43
N LYS A 252 16.89 -0.51 16.66
CA LYS A 252 17.49 -0.77 17.99
C LYS A 252 16.77 -1.91 18.74
N ARG A 253 15.52 -1.71 19.16
CA ARG A 253 14.70 -2.67 19.92
C ARG A 253 13.29 -2.75 19.36
N PRO A 254 13.07 -3.41 18.21
CA PRO A 254 11.72 -3.64 17.72
C PRO A 254 10.95 -4.59 18.65
N ARG A 255 9.63 -4.44 18.73
CA ARG A 255 8.76 -5.34 19.51
C ARG A 255 8.57 -6.68 18.83
N ALA A 256 8.49 -6.68 17.53
CA ALA A 256 8.41 -7.88 16.70
C ALA A 256 8.86 -7.56 15.28
N LEU A 257 9.24 -8.61 14.57
CA LEU A 257 9.54 -8.60 13.14
C LEU A 257 8.68 -9.63 12.44
N LEU A 258 7.94 -9.19 11.43
CA LEU A 258 7.16 -10.03 10.52
C LEU A 258 7.76 -9.90 9.13
N LEU A 259 8.08 -11.03 8.52
CA LEU A 259 8.58 -11.09 7.15
C LEU A 259 7.48 -11.67 6.27
N GLY A 260 7.04 -10.88 5.30
CA GLY A 260 6.10 -11.27 4.26
C GLY A 260 6.81 -11.74 2.99
N ARG A 261 6.00 -12.06 2.01
CA ARG A 261 6.45 -12.40 0.66
C ARG A 261 6.11 -11.29 -0.28
#